data_728d03fe52d48bb553e5d8cfba273a7a
#
_entry.id   728d03fe52d48bb553e5d8cfba273a7a
#
_cell.length_a   1.000
_cell.length_b   1.000
_cell.length_c   1.000
_cell.angle_alpha   90.00
_cell.angle_beta   90.00
_cell.angle_gamma   90.00
#
_symmetry.space_group_name_H-M   'P 1'
#
loop_
_entity.id
_entity.type
_entity.pdbx_description
1 polymer ?
#
loop_
_entity_poly.entity_id
_entity_poly.type
_entity_poly.pdbx_seq_one_letter_code
_entity_poly.pdbx_strand_id
1 'polypeptide(L)'
;MKDSNQKRNNQKTLSIVKVLGGLILVCLILFLLYLLFIPKQKESIEEKEKVETNSNVSKENTITYNGKYYQYNEHLSNFLFLGIDSREKTQTSQGQANAGQSDALFVLSWDRVEHSLTMISIPRDTMTQIETFDVSGNSLGMSTDHISLAYAFGDGSTKSCELAKTAVSNLLYQIPIQGYCALNLDGLSLLAKAVGGIPLTVPDDSLEQVDSEFKKGAKVVLDENNIETFVRYRDIEQSQSAIVRLNRQKVFLNAYETCAIKTFNKNPGFISDLYIDLQSYMVTNMGSDQFVKIMEDASSSGVKNSLTIPGEGTEGKAFDEYHVDDEKLYEMILQVFYEETE
;
A
#
# COMPACT_ATOMS: atom_id res chain seq x y z
N MET A 1 37.07 39.93 42.71
CA MET A 1 35.72 40.06 42.13
C MET A 1 35.33 38.92 41.16
N LYS A 2 36.22 38.05 40.69
CA LYS A 2 35.89 36.91 39.79
C LYS A 2 35.39 35.67 40.58
N ASP A 3 35.82 35.44 41.79
CA ASP A 3 35.45 34.24 42.57
C ASP A 3 34.02 34.20 43.13
N SER A 4 33.42 35.37 43.38
CA SER A 4 32.07 35.45 43.92
C SER A 4 30.98 35.16 42.91
N ASN A 5 31.24 35.45 41.60
CA ASN A 5 30.29 35.20 40.53
C ASN A 5 30.27 33.69 40.13
N GLN A 6 31.38 33.01 40.23
CA GLN A 6 31.44 31.57 39.90
C GLN A 6 30.76 30.69 40.95
N LYS A 7 30.85 31.04 42.26
CA LYS A 7 30.10 30.36 43.32
C LYS A 7 28.58 30.58 43.20
N ARG A 8 28.16 31.78 42.80
CA ARG A 8 26.73 32.10 42.62
C ARG A 8 26.08 31.41 41.43
N ASN A 9 26.82 31.19 40.34
CA ASN A 9 26.40 30.40 39.18
C ASN A 9 26.30 28.91 39.53
N ASN A 10 27.28 28.35 40.23
CA ASN A 10 27.24 26.94 40.64
C ASN A 10 26.07 26.62 41.59
N GLN A 11 25.73 27.56 42.51
CA GLN A 11 24.58 27.37 43.36
C GLN A 11 23.24 27.44 42.60
N LYS A 12 23.11 28.31 41.57
CA LYS A 12 21.93 28.36 40.73
C LYS A 12 21.76 27.11 39.89
N THR A 13 22.85 26.58 39.29
CA THR A 13 22.84 25.34 38.52
C THR A 13 22.47 24.14 39.39
N LEU A 14 23.01 24.05 40.60
CA LEU A 14 22.66 22.99 41.54
C LEU A 14 21.20 23.05 42.03
N SER A 15 20.64 24.25 42.16
CA SER A 15 19.25 24.46 42.51
C SER A 15 18.30 24.07 41.38
N ILE A 16 18.65 24.37 40.11
CA ILE A 16 17.86 23.99 38.93
C ILE A 16 17.87 22.47 38.74
N VAL A 17 19.02 21.82 38.93
CA VAL A 17 19.12 20.35 38.83
C VAL A 17 18.29 19.65 39.90
N LYS A 18 18.24 20.19 41.15
CA LYS A 18 17.38 19.65 42.20
C LYS A 18 15.90 19.81 41.92
N VAL A 19 15.49 20.96 41.34
CA VAL A 19 14.10 21.20 40.95
C VAL A 19 13.67 20.30 39.79
N LEU A 20 14.52 20.13 38.75
CA LEU A 20 14.25 19.19 37.66
C LEU A 20 14.19 17.73 38.15
N GLY A 21 15.10 17.33 39.03
CA GLY A 21 15.09 15.99 39.62
C GLY A 21 13.83 15.71 40.45
N GLY A 22 13.37 16.72 41.19
CA GLY A 22 12.10 16.65 41.92
C GLY A 22 10.88 16.53 41.00
N LEU A 23 10.89 17.24 39.89
CA LEU A 23 9.78 17.20 38.91
C LEU A 23 9.67 15.83 38.21
N ILE A 24 10.84 15.25 37.84
CA ILE A 24 10.91 13.92 37.26
C ILE A 24 10.42 12.86 38.25
N LEU A 25 10.79 12.98 39.53
CA LEU A 25 10.33 12.07 40.58
C LEU A 25 8.82 12.14 40.78
N VAL A 26 8.22 13.35 40.78
CA VAL A 26 6.78 13.53 40.86
C VAL A 26 6.06 12.96 39.66
N CYS A 27 6.57 13.15 38.43
CA CYS A 27 6.01 12.54 37.24
C CYS A 27 6.07 11.00 37.27
N LEU A 28 7.17 10.41 37.78
CA LEU A 28 7.29 8.99 37.97
C LEU A 28 6.31 8.44 39.01
N ILE A 29 6.09 9.15 40.11
CA ILE A 29 5.12 8.78 41.14
C ILE A 29 3.68 8.87 40.58
N LEU A 30 3.36 9.91 39.83
CA LEU A 30 2.05 10.07 39.20
C LEU A 30 1.81 8.98 38.15
N PHE A 31 2.84 8.60 37.38
CA PHE A 31 2.76 7.50 36.42
C PHE A 31 2.56 6.15 37.12
N LEU A 32 3.27 5.89 38.22
CA LEU A 32 3.08 4.69 39.05
C LEU A 32 1.67 4.65 39.69
N LEU A 33 1.18 5.78 40.19
CA LEU A 33 -0.19 5.90 40.69
C LEU A 33 -1.22 5.67 39.58
N TYR A 34 -1.00 6.21 38.38
CA TYR A 34 -1.85 5.95 37.21
C TYR A 34 -1.93 4.45 36.89
N LEU A 35 -0.82 3.72 36.94
CA LEU A 35 -0.79 2.26 36.73
C LEU A 35 -1.54 1.50 37.83
N LEU A 36 -1.63 2.02 39.06
CA LEU A 36 -2.38 1.42 40.17
C LEU A 36 -3.90 1.69 40.08
N PHE A 37 -4.31 2.74 39.34
CA PHE A 37 -5.72 3.11 39.12
C PHE A 37 -6.32 2.58 37.82
N ILE A 38 -5.56 1.83 37.01
CA ILE A 38 -6.15 1.09 35.88
C ILE A 38 -7.04 0.01 36.49
N PRO A 39 -8.37 0.03 36.27
CA PRO A 39 -9.25 -0.99 36.80
C PRO A 39 -8.82 -2.34 36.21
N LYS A 40 -8.30 -3.22 37.07
CA LYS A 40 -8.15 -4.63 36.71
C LYS A 40 -9.54 -5.17 36.42
N GLN A 41 -9.81 -5.44 35.16
CA GLN A 41 -10.98 -6.21 34.77
C GLN A 41 -10.90 -7.57 35.50
N LYS A 42 -11.80 -7.80 36.46
CA LYS A 42 -11.90 -9.05 37.19
C LYS A 42 -12.38 -10.11 36.22
N GLU A 43 -11.50 -11.00 35.81
CA GLU A 43 -11.90 -12.32 35.36
C GLU A 43 -12.50 -13.06 36.56
N SER A 44 -13.78 -13.32 36.49
CA SER A 44 -14.47 -14.24 37.40
C SER A 44 -14.06 -15.66 37.04
N ILE A 45 -13.22 -16.26 37.90
CA ILE A 45 -12.93 -17.68 37.86
C ILE A 45 -14.16 -18.37 38.51
N GLU A 46 -14.98 -19.01 37.71
CA GLU A 46 -15.89 -20.07 38.18
C GLU A 46 -15.33 -21.42 37.79
N GLU A 47 -15.52 -22.34 38.73
CA GLU A 47 -14.85 -23.60 38.94
C GLU A 47 -15.33 -24.68 37.96
N LYS A 48 -14.42 -25.45 37.47
CA LYS A 48 -14.44 -26.81 36.90
C LYS A 48 -15.77 -27.49 36.63
N GLU A 49 -16.06 -27.71 35.36
CA GLU A 49 -16.67 -28.97 34.92
C GLU A 49 -15.98 -29.52 33.66
N LYS A 50 -16.02 -30.86 33.53
CA LYS A 50 -15.22 -31.71 32.66
C LYS A 50 -15.19 -31.26 31.19
N VAL A 51 -14.00 -31.19 30.65
CA VAL A 51 -13.71 -31.04 29.23
C VAL A 51 -14.16 -32.26 28.47
N GLU A 52 -15.23 -32.14 27.73
CA GLU A 52 -15.40 -32.81 26.46
C GLU A 52 -14.84 -31.91 25.37
N THR A 53 -13.85 -32.42 24.65
CA THR A 53 -13.19 -31.75 23.53
C THR A 53 -14.20 -31.60 22.40
N ASN A 54 -14.89 -30.45 22.37
CA ASN A 54 -15.55 -29.96 21.17
C ASN A 54 -14.85 -28.65 20.78
N SER A 55 -14.13 -28.72 19.69
CA SER A 55 -13.56 -27.54 19.00
C SER A 55 -14.70 -26.62 18.51
N ASN A 56 -15.19 -25.75 19.39
CA ASN A 56 -16.04 -24.65 19.02
C ASN A 56 -15.12 -23.52 18.46
N VAL A 57 -14.75 -23.64 17.20
CA VAL A 57 -14.35 -22.48 16.39
C VAL A 57 -15.55 -21.52 16.42
N SER A 58 -15.35 -20.30 16.90
CA SER A 58 -16.40 -19.29 16.96
C SER A 58 -16.95 -19.05 15.55
N LYS A 59 -18.23 -19.33 15.34
CA LYS A 59 -18.95 -19.15 14.07
C LYS A 59 -19.12 -17.69 13.63
N GLU A 60 -18.52 -16.73 14.32
CA GLU A 60 -18.79 -15.29 14.13
C GLU A 60 -18.17 -14.69 12.86
N ASN A 61 -17.19 -15.35 12.20
CA ASN A 61 -16.51 -14.83 11.02
C ASN A 61 -16.56 -15.79 9.82
N THR A 62 -17.55 -16.68 9.75
CA THR A 62 -17.65 -17.65 8.67
C THR A 62 -18.61 -17.17 7.60
N ILE A 63 -18.16 -17.14 6.34
CA ILE A 63 -18.98 -16.85 5.16
C ILE A 63 -19.48 -18.18 4.58
N THR A 64 -20.75 -18.22 4.17
CA THR A 64 -21.29 -19.35 3.41
C THR A 64 -21.49 -18.96 1.96
N TYR A 65 -20.86 -19.69 1.04
CA TYR A 65 -21.01 -19.49 -0.40
C TYR A 65 -21.08 -20.83 -1.13
N ASN A 66 -22.08 -21.02 -1.99
CA ASN A 66 -22.33 -22.26 -2.75
C ASN A 66 -22.33 -23.53 -1.88
N GLY A 67 -22.86 -23.45 -0.64
CA GLY A 67 -22.97 -24.56 0.30
C GLY A 67 -21.66 -24.94 1.01
N LYS A 68 -20.61 -24.14 0.82
CA LYS A 68 -19.32 -24.27 1.49
C LYS A 68 -19.14 -23.16 2.51
N TYR A 69 -18.30 -23.42 3.52
CA TYR A 69 -17.96 -22.47 4.56
C TYR A 69 -16.55 -21.93 4.32
N TYR A 70 -16.36 -20.64 4.54
CA TYR A 70 -15.10 -19.95 4.34
C TYR A 70 -14.77 -19.10 5.56
N GLN A 71 -13.52 -19.14 5.99
CA GLN A 71 -12.98 -18.30 7.06
C GLN A 71 -11.86 -17.43 6.53
N TYR A 72 -11.82 -16.14 6.93
CA TYR A 72 -10.73 -15.26 6.54
C TYR A 72 -9.39 -15.81 7.05
N ASN A 73 -8.39 -15.82 6.16
CA ASN A 73 -7.03 -16.25 6.51
C ASN A 73 -6.33 -15.12 7.31
N GLU A 74 -6.30 -15.29 8.63
CA GLU A 74 -5.68 -14.34 9.58
C GLU A 74 -4.16 -14.22 9.41
N HIS A 75 -3.52 -15.08 8.61
CA HIS A 75 -2.10 -15.02 8.31
C HIS A 75 -1.77 -13.96 7.25
N LEU A 76 -2.77 -13.48 6.52
CA LEU A 76 -2.60 -12.48 5.48
C LEU A 76 -2.42 -11.07 6.06
N SER A 77 -1.56 -10.31 5.39
CA SER A 77 -1.45 -8.86 5.54
C SER A 77 -1.47 -8.23 4.15
N ASN A 78 -2.38 -7.29 3.94
CA ASN A 78 -2.63 -6.70 2.63
C ASN A 78 -2.13 -5.26 2.59
N PHE A 79 -1.43 -4.90 1.53
CA PHE A 79 -0.82 -3.58 1.34
C PHE A 79 -1.21 -3.01 -0.02
N LEU A 80 -1.59 -1.75 -0.04
CA LEU A 80 -1.93 -1.03 -1.26
C LEU A 80 -0.70 -0.29 -1.80
N PHE A 81 -0.31 -0.61 -3.03
CA PHE A 81 0.72 0.10 -3.77
C PHE A 81 0.09 0.95 -4.86
N LEU A 82 0.48 2.22 -4.91
CA LEU A 82 -0.05 3.22 -5.83
C LEU A 82 1.09 3.86 -6.62
N GLY A 83 0.92 3.98 -7.93
CA GLY A 83 1.74 4.83 -8.78
C GLY A 83 0.97 6.11 -9.09
N ILE A 84 1.51 7.26 -8.64
CA ILE A 84 0.85 8.56 -8.75
C ILE A 84 1.42 9.34 -9.95
N ASP A 85 0.55 9.94 -10.76
CA ASP A 85 0.89 10.68 -11.96
C ASP A 85 1.42 12.12 -11.69
N SER A 86 2.01 12.33 -10.52
CA SER A 86 2.67 13.58 -10.15
C SER A 86 4.16 13.40 -9.93
N ARG A 87 4.95 14.46 -10.13
CA ARG A 87 6.42 14.44 -9.95
C ARG A 87 6.84 14.82 -8.55
N GLU A 88 6.18 15.77 -7.95
CA GLU A 88 6.49 16.25 -6.60
C GLU A 88 5.45 15.74 -5.60
N LYS A 89 5.83 15.72 -4.33
CA LYS A 89 4.84 15.56 -3.25
C LYS A 89 3.92 16.77 -3.29
N THR A 90 2.79 16.62 -3.94
CA THR A 90 1.77 17.66 -4.01
C THR A 90 1.14 17.84 -2.64
N GLN A 91 1.28 19.03 -2.06
CA GLN A 91 0.47 19.45 -0.92
C GLN A 91 -0.71 20.24 -1.47
N THR A 92 -1.88 19.63 -1.49
CA THR A 92 -3.11 20.26 -1.93
C THR A 92 -4.14 20.27 -0.82
N SER A 93 -5.20 21.04 -1.01
CA SER A 93 -6.34 21.00 -0.09
C SER A 93 -7.30 19.89 -0.51
N GLN A 94 -7.80 19.15 0.47
CA GLN A 94 -8.83 18.13 0.25
C GLN A 94 -10.01 18.68 -0.55
N GLY A 95 -10.53 17.90 -1.49
CA GLY A 95 -11.69 18.24 -2.31
C GLY A 95 -11.37 18.96 -3.62
N GLN A 96 -10.12 19.39 -3.85
CA GLN A 96 -9.77 20.08 -5.10
C GLN A 96 -9.47 19.14 -6.27
N ALA A 97 -9.41 17.83 -6.03
CA ALA A 97 -9.10 16.78 -7.01
C ALA A 97 -7.82 17.03 -7.83
N ASN A 98 -6.82 17.67 -7.24
CA ASN A 98 -5.55 18.06 -7.88
C ASN A 98 -4.32 17.44 -7.22
N ALA A 99 -4.51 16.43 -6.35
CA ALA A 99 -3.42 15.70 -5.69
C ALA A 99 -2.65 14.74 -6.61
N GLY A 100 -3.01 14.67 -7.89
CA GLY A 100 -2.62 13.63 -8.83
C GLY A 100 -3.59 12.45 -8.77
N GLN A 101 -3.50 11.55 -9.75
CA GLN A 101 -4.35 10.35 -9.82
C GLN A 101 -3.49 9.10 -9.60
N SER A 102 -4.08 8.07 -9.02
CA SER A 102 -3.42 6.76 -8.94
C SER A 102 -3.56 6.01 -10.26
N ASP A 103 -2.54 6.14 -11.10
CA ASP A 103 -2.47 5.56 -12.45
C ASP A 103 -2.11 4.06 -12.43
N ALA A 104 -1.58 3.58 -11.33
CA ALA A 104 -1.31 2.18 -11.06
C ALA A 104 -1.80 1.84 -9.65
N LEU A 105 -2.59 0.77 -9.52
CA LEU A 105 -3.13 0.30 -8.25
C LEU A 105 -2.90 -1.22 -8.15
N PHE A 106 -2.21 -1.63 -7.09
CA PHE A 106 -1.94 -3.04 -6.79
C PHE A 106 -2.17 -3.32 -5.32
N VAL A 107 -2.88 -4.39 -5.01
CA VAL A 107 -2.91 -4.95 -3.66
C VAL A 107 -1.93 -6.11 -3.60
N LEU A 108 -1.01 -6.03 -2.67
CA LEU A 108 -0.09 -7.10 -2.36
C LEU A 108 -0.57 -7.81 -1.09
N SER A 109 -1.04 -9.03 -1.24
CA SER A 109 -1.42 -9.89 -0.13
C SER A 109 -0.23 -10.77 0.26
N TRP A 110 0.26 -10.60 1.47
CA TRP A 110 1.41 -11.31 2.02
C TRP A 110 0.96 -12.31 3.06
N ASP A 111 1.18 -13.60 2.77
CA ASP A 111 1.02 -14.67 3.75
C ASP A 111 2.29 -14.76 4.62
N ARG A 112 2.14 -14.42 5.90
CA ARG A 112 3.23 -14.35 6.87
C ARG A 112 3.74 -15.72 7.32
N VAL A 113 2.97 -16.77 7.09
CA VAL A 113 3.31 -18.15 7.47
C VAL A 113 3.93 -18.88 6.30
N GLU A 114 3.28 -18.81 5.13
CA GLU A 114 3.77 -19.43 3.91
C GLU A 114 4.88 -18.63 3.22
N HIS A 115 5.17 -17.41 3.71
CA HIS A 115 6.13 -16.47 3.10
C HIS A 115 5.89 -16.25 1.62
N SER A 116 4.62 -16.22 1.21
CA SER A 116 4.21 -16.10 -0.18
C SER A 116 3.42 -14.82 -0.44
N LEU A 117 3.47 -14.34 -1.68
CA LEU A 117 2.80 -13.11 -2.07
C LEU A 117 1.85 -13.37 -3.24
N THR A 118 0.69 -12.72 -3.17
CA THR A 118 -0.27 -12.62 -4.28
C THR A 118 -0.45 -11.15 -4.61
N MET A 119 -0.25 -10.78 -5.87
CA MET A 119 -0.47 -9.43 -6.38
C MET A 119 -1.80 -9.36 -7.12
N ILE A 120 -2.64 -8.39 -6.76
CA ILE A 120 -3.92 -8.11 -7.39
C ILE A 120 -3.86 -6.74 -8.04
N SER A 121 -3.93 -6.70 -9.37
CA SER A 121 -3.97 -5.45 -10.14
C SER A 121 -5.41 -4.94 -10.26
N ILE A 122 -5.60 -3.65 -10.07
CA ILE A 122 -6.89 -2.97 -10.19
C ILE A 122 -6.79 -1.96 -11.34
N PRO A 123 -7.56 -2.09 -12.42
CA PRO A 123 -7.60 -1.08 -13.48
C PRO A 123 -7.96 0.29 -12.92
N ARG A 124 -7.26 1.35 -13.32
CA ARG A 124 -7.47 2.70 -12.80
C ARG A 124 -8.86 3.26 -13.07
N ASP A 125 -9.48 2.81 -14.16
CA ASP A 125 -10.80 3.26 -14.61
C ASP A 125 -11.93 2.41 -14.01
N THR A 126 -11.65 1.58 -12.99
CA THR A 126 -12.66 0.79 -12.28
C THR A 126 -13.69 1.68 -11.63
N MET A 127 -14.96 1.47 -12.01
CA MET A 127 -16.11 2.16 -11.45
C MET A 127 -16.46 1.56 -10.10
N THR A 128 -16.31 2.37 -9.04
CA THR A 128 -16.57 1.93 -7.65
C THR A 128 -17.01 3.09 -6.78
N GLN A 129 -17.43 2.80 -5.55
CA GLN A 129 -17.80 3.80 -4.56
C GLN A 129 -16.55 4.49 -4.00
N ILE A 130 -16.39 5.77 -4.28
CA ILE A 130 -15.35 6.64 -3.71
C ILE A 130 -15.97 7.79 -2.92
N GLU A 131 -15.29 8.27 -1.90
CA GLU A 131 -15.69 9.47 -1.19
C GLU A 131 -15.38 10.71 -2.04
N THR A 132 -16.40 11.55 -2.28
CA THR A 132 -16.27 12.79 -3.04
C THR A 132 -16.43 14.00 -2.15
N PHE A 133 -15.91 15.15 -2.59
CA PHE A 133 -15.84 16.37 -1.79
C PHE A 133 -16.26 17.58 -2.62
N ASP A 134 -16.78 18.60 -1.94
CA ASP A 134 -16.96 19.92 -2.55
C ASP A 134 -15.62 20.69 -2.61
N VAL A 135 -15.63 21.83 -3.30
CA VAL A 135 -14.43 22.69 -3.47
C VAL A 135 -13.91 23.28 -2.15
N SER A 136 -14.69 23.21 -1.08
CA SER A 136 -14.30 23.64 0.26
C SER A 136 -13.74 22.48 1.10
N GLY A 137 -13.72 21.26 0.57
CA GLY A 137 -13.23 20.07 1.23
C GLY A 137 -14.25 19.38 2.14
N ASN A 138 -15.54 19.73 2.04
CA ASN A 138 -16.58 19.03 2.79
C ASN A 138 -16.97 17.75 2.03
N SER A 139 -17.14 16.65 2.75
CA SER A 139 -17.60 15.40 2.16
C SER A 139 -19.02 15.53 1.61
N LEU A 140 -19.20 15.09 0.39
CA LEU A 140 -20.49 14.91 -0.30
C LEU A 140 -21.01 13.47 -0.18
N GLY A 141 -20.27 12.61 0.52
CA GLY A 141 -20.55 11.19 0.65
C GLY A 141 -19.96 10.36 -0.48
N MET A 142 -20.43 9.11 -0.55
CA MET A 142 -19.94 8.13 -1.53
C MET A 142 -20.64 8.34 -2.87
N SER A 143 -19.86 8.25 -3.95
CA SER A 143 -20.33 8.32 -5.33
C SER A 143 -19.61 7.27 -6.17
N THR A 144 -20.30 6.71 -7.16
CA THR A 144 -19.65 5.82 -8.14
C THR A 144 -18.86 6.64 -9.13
N ASP A 145 -17.54 6.42 -9.15
CA ASP A 145 -16.62 7.07 -10.07
C ASP A 145 -15.36 6.20 -10.25
N HIS A 146 -14.41 6.65 -11.09
CA HIS A 146 -13.14 5.96 -11.31
C HIS A 146 -12.32 5.86 -10.01
N ILE A 147 -11.85 4.67 -9.68
CA ILE A 147 -11.08 4.43 -8.45
C ILE A 147 -9.82 5.30 -8.35
N SER A 148 -9.22 5.65 -9.50
CA SER A 148 -8.03 6.52 -9.56
C SER A 148 -8.27 7.92 -8.97
N LEU A 149 -9.50 8.41 -8.95
CA LEU A 149 -9.89 9.71 -8.41
C LEU A 149 -9.95 9.73 -6.88
N ALA A 150 -10.07 8.57 -6.23
CA ALA A 150 -10.09 8.50 -4.77
C ALA A 150 -8.84 9.17 -4.16
N TYR A 151 -7.65 8.93 -4.74
CA TYR A 151 -6.42 9.60 -4.33
C TYR A 151 -6.46 11.11 -4.59
N ALA A 152 -6.99 11.51 -5.76
CA ALA A 152 -6.99 12.90 -6.22
C ALA A 152 -7.78 13.84 -5.29
N PHE A 153 -8.82 13.35 -4.63
CA PHE A 153 -9.65 14.14 -3.70
C PHE A 153 -8.96 14.41 -2.35
N GLY A 154 -7.84 13.79 -2.05
CA GLY A 154 -7.11 14.00 -0.81
C GLY A 154 -6.16 15.18 -0.84
N ASP A 155 -5.10 15.09 -0.04
CA ASP A 155 -4.10 16.15 0.18
C ASP A 155 -2.78 15.93 -0.59
N GLY A 156 -2.72 14.90 -1.44
CA GLY A 156 -1.49 14.46 -2.10
C GLY A 156 -0.52 13.69 -1.17
N SER A 157 -0.99 13.36 0.03
CA SER A 157 -0.19 12.70 1.06
C SER A 157 -1.04 11.63 1.79
N THR A 158 -1.01 11.62 3.11
CA THR A 158 -1.68 10.62 3.96
C THR A 158 -3.19 10.53 3.69
N LYS A 159 -3.89 11.67 3.58
CA LYS A 159 -5.34 11.66 3.34
C LYS A 159 -5.67 11.05 1.97
N SER A 160 -4.88 11.34 0.94
CA SER A 160 -5.03 10.73 -0.39
C SER A 160 -4.87 9.21 -0.36
N CYS A 161 -3.85 8.73 0.34
CA CYS A 161 -3.62 7.31 0.52
C CYS A 161 -4.76 6.62 1.29
N GLU A 162 -5.27 7.25 2.36
CA GLU A 162 -6.38 6.71 3.15
C GLU A 162 -7.69 6.66 2.35
N LEU A 163 -7.97 7.66 1.51
CA LEU A 163 -9.14 7.64 0.62
C LEU A 163 -9.02 6.51 -0.42
N ALA A 164 -7.86 6.38 -1.06
CA ALA A 164 -7.61 5.29 -2.01
C ALA A 164 -7.71 3.91 -1.34
N LYS A 165 -7.14 3.77 -0.13
CA LYS A 165 -7.22 2.53 0.68
C LYS A 165 -8.67 2.17 0.99
N THR A 166 -9.48 3.14 1.40
CA THR A 166 -10.90 2.94 1.68
C THR A 166 -11.66 2.50 0.43
N ALA A 167 -11.44 3.15 -0.72
CA ALA A 167 -12.07 2.79 -1.97
C ALA A 167 -11.71 1.35 -2.40
N VAL A 168 -10.43 0.97 -2.27
CA VAL A 168 -9.97 -0.39 -2.59
C VAL A 168 -10.54 -1.43 -1.61
N SER A 169 -10.57 -1.14 -0.31
CA SER A 169 -11.19 -2.03 0.67
C SER A 169 -12.68 -2.24 0.39
N ASN A 170 -13.41 -1.18 0.05
CA ASN A 170 -14.83 -1.26 -0.31
C ASN A 170 -15.03 -2.11 -1.58
N LEU A 171 -14.23 -1.88 -2.62
CA LEU A 171 -14.26 -2.68 -3.85
C LEU A 171 -14.02 -4.17 -3.58
N LEU A 172 -13.13 -4.50 -2.65
CA LEU A 172 -12.78 -5.86 -2.28
C LEU A 172 -13.62 -6.39 -1.08
N TYR A 173 -14.88 -5.97 -0.95
CA TYR A 173 -15.83 -6.44 0.06
C TYR A 173 -15.29 -6.31 1.50
N GLN A 174 -14.71 -5.17 1.82
CA GLN A 174 -14.16 -4.83 3.14
C GLN A 174 -12.92 -5.66 3.54
N ILE A 175 -12.19 -6.21 2.59
CA ILE A 175 -10.90 -6.85 2.89
C ILE A 175 -10.01 -5.82 3.60
N PRO A 176 -9.45 -6.15 4.79
CA PRO A 176 -8.61 -5.23 5.53
C PRO A 176 -7.30 -4.96 4.78
N ILE A 177 -6.94 -3.68 4.65
CA ILE A 177 -5.68 -3.23 4.07
C ILE A 177 -4.89 -2.53 5.17
N GLN A 178 -3.79 -3.15 5.61
CA GLN A 178 -3.02 -2.74 6.77
C GLN A 178 -2.11 -1.56 6.49
N GLY A 179 -1.64 -1.44 5.24
CA GLY A 179 -0.73 -0.35 4.89
C GLY A 179 -0.80 0.05 3.43
N TYR A 180 -0.10 1.14 3.11
CA TYR A 180 -0.01 1.65 1.75
C TYR A 180 1.38 2.21 1.45
N CYS A 181 1.70 2.25 0.16
CA CYS A 181 2.85 2.93 -0.39
C CYS A 181 2.44 3.60 -1.71
N ALA A 182 2.46 4.91 -1.77
CA ALA A 182 2.22 5.70 -2.97
C ALA A 182 3.56 6.25 -3.47
N LEU A 183 3.94 5.90 -4.69
CA LEU A 183 5.18 6.33 -5.34
C LEU A 183 4.85 7.33 -6.45
N ASN A 184 5.56 8.47 -6.47
CA ASN A 184 5.45 9.44 -7.55
C ASN A 184 6.34 9.07 -8.75
N LEU A 185 6.19 9.80 -9.87
CA LEU A 185 6.90 9.49 -11.12
C LEU A 185 8.43 9.57 -10.98
N ASP A 186 8.96 10.48 -10.17
CA ASP A 186 10.41 10.65 -10.03
C ASP A 186 11.07 9.48 -9.31
N GLY A 187 10.31 8.69 -8.55
CA GLY A 187 10.77 7.43 -7.96
C GLY A 187 11.04 6.31 -8.97
N LEU A 188 10.46 6.38 -10.18
CA LEU A 188 10.64 5.33 -11.20
C LEU A 188 12.09 5.19 -11.66
N SER A 189 12.78 6.32 -11.87
CA SER A 189 14.18 6.31 -12.29
C SER A 189 15.08 5.63 -11.26
N LEU A 190 14.78 5.79 -9.97
CA LEU A 190 15.52 5.15 -8.89
C LEU A 190 15.32 3.63 -8.88
N LEU A 191 14.11 3.15 -9.21
CA LEU A 191 13.86 1.70 -9.34
C LEU A 191 14.77 1.08 -10.41
N ALA A 192 14.82 1.68 -11.61
CA ALA A 192 15.69 1.18 -12.69
C ALA A 192 17.16 1.22 -12.30
N LYS A 193 17.62 2.34 -11.72
CA LYS A 193 19.01 2.54 -11.29
C LYS A 193 19.43 1.52 -10.23
N ALA A 194 18.56 1.26 -9.25
CA ALA A 194 18.85 0.37 -8.13
C ALA A 194 19.16 -1.07 -8.55
N VAL A 195 18.57 -1.53 -9.65
CA VAL A 195 18.80 -2.88 -10.19
C VAL A 195 19.77 -2.91 -11.38
N GLY A 196 20.28 -1.76 -11.82
CA GLY A 196 21.22 -1.64 -12.94
C GLY A 196 20.57 -1.85 -14.31
N GLY A 197 19.28 -1.46 -14.46
CA GLY A 197 18.47 -1.62 -15.66
C GLY A 197 17.60 -2.86 -15.64
N ILE A 198 16.46 -2.81 -16.36
CA ILE A 198 15.41 -3.84 -16.35
C ILE A 198 15.22 -4.39 -17.76
N PRO A 199 15.83 -5.54 -18.08
CA PRO A 199 15.64 -6.17 -19.38
C PRO A 199 14.26 -6.80 -19.47
N LEU A 200 13.51 -6.48 -20.53
CA LEU A 200 12.21 -7.07 -20.82
C LEU A 200 11.94 -7.17 -22.32
N THR A 201 10.85 -7.86 -22.65
CA THR A 201 10.32 -7.91 -24.01
C THR A 201 9.06 -7.05 -24.09
N VAL A 202 8.99 -6.15 -25.06
CA VAL A 202 7.86 -5.24 -25.29
C VAL A 202 6.61 -6.05 -25.64
N PRO A 203 5.49 -5.92 -24.89
CA PRO A 203 4.33 -6.79 -25.06
C PRO A 203 3.41 -6.42 -26.23
N ASP A 204 3.39 -5.15 -26.64
CA ASP A 204 2.47 -4.60 -27.64
C ASP A 204 3.09 -3.45 -28.43
N ASP A 205 2.41 -2.98 -29.47
CA ASP A 205 2.90 -1.91 -30.36
C ASP A 205 2.47 -0.50 -29.94
N SER A 206 1.81 -0.34 -28.79
CA SER A 206 1.22 0.93 -28.36
C SER A 206 2.24 2.05 -28.13
N LEU A 207 3.51 1.72 -27.99
CA LEU A 207 4.62 2.69 -27.82
C LEU A 207 5.43 2.96 -29.07
N GLU A 208 5.24 2.21 -30.16
CA GLU A 208 6.08 2.30 -31.37
C GLU A 208 6.11 3.70 -31.98
N GLN A 209 5.00 4.45 -31.89
CA GLN A 209 4.93 5.82 -32.40
C GLN A 209 5.65 6.84 -31.52
N VAL A 210 5.85 6.52 -30.24
CA VAL A 210 6.53 7.41 -29.28
C VAL A 210 8.01 7.14 -29.27
N ASP A 211 8.39 5.87 -29.32
CA ASP A 211 9.76 5.42 -29.36
C ASP A 211 9.87 4.15 -30.20
N SER A 212 10.59 4.23 -31.30
CA SER A 212 10.75 3.14 -32.26
C SER A 212 11.48 1.92 -31.69
N GLU A 213 12.14 2.05 -30.55
CA GLU A 213 12.74 0.89 -29.85
C GLU A 213 11.69 0.05 -29.14
N PHE A 214 10.53 0.62 -28.82
CA PHE A 214 9.43 -0.08 -28.14
C PHE A 214 8.46 -0.77 -29.09
N LYS A 215 8.99 -1.50 -30.08
CA LYS A 215 8.18 -2.37 -30.95
C LYS A 215 7.83 -3.66 -30.23
N LYS A 216 6.63 -4.17 -30.49
CA LYS A 216 6.20 -5.49 -29.99
C LYS A 216 7.23 -6.57 -30.28
N GLY A 217 7.60 -7.30 -29.23
CA GLY A 217 8.60 -8.37 -29.31
C GLY A 217 10.05 -7.88 -29.26
N ALA A 218 10.32 -6.56 -29.29
CA ALA A 218 11.66 -6.04 -29.11
C ALA A 218 12.16 -6.35 -27.68
N LYS A 219 13.45 -6.70 -27.59
CA LYS A 219 14.15 -6.85 -26.30
C LYS A 219 14.82 -5.53 -25.97
N VAL A 220 14.39 -4.90 -24.89
CA VAL A 220 14.87 -3.60 -24.43
C VAL A 220 15.37 -3.69 -23.00
N VAL A 221 16.16 -2.70 -22.58
CA VAL A 221 16.53 -2.51 -21.19
C VAL A 221 15.94 -1.18 -20.74
N LEU A 222 15.02 -1.23 -19.78
CA LEU A 222 14.53 0.01 -19.17
C LEU A 222 15.59 0.54 -18.21
N ASP A 223 15.87 1.83 -18.37
CA ASP A 223 16.77 2.61 -17.53
C ASP A 223 16.08 3.88 -17.00
N GLU A 224 16.83 4.77 -16.39
CA GLU A 224 16.33 6.02 -15.82
C GLU A 224 15.72 6.98 -16.86
N ASN A 225 16.04 6.82 -18.18
CA ASN A 225 15.60 7.72 -19.24
C ASN A 225 14.31 7.28 -19.93
N ASN A 226 14.07 5.96 -19.98
CA ASN A 226 12.97 5.40 -20.78
C ASN A 226 11.89 4.67 -19.97
N ILE A 227 12.15 4.35 -18.69
CA ILE A 227 11.20 3.64 -17.80
C ILE A 227 9.86 4.36 -17.69
N GLU A 228 9.87 5.70 -17.54
CA GLU A 228 8.65 6.47 -17.42
C GLU A 228 7.80 6.36 -18.69
N THR A 229 8.39 6.50 -19.86
CA THR A 229 7.69 6.32 -21.14
C THR A 229 7.03 4.95 -21.20
N PHE A 230 7.75 3.90 -20.83
CA PHE A 230 7.24 2.54 -20.88
C PHE A 230 6.05 2.30 -19.94
N VAL A 231 6.09 2.78 -18.70
CA VAL A 231 5.05 2.47 -17.69
C VAL A 231 3.89 3.48 -17.71
N ARG A 232 4.09 4.70 -18.21
CA ARG A 232 3.12 5.79 -18.11
C ARG A 232 2.35 6.06 -19.38
N TYR A 233 3.02 6.04 -20.55
CA TYR A 233 2.40 6.47 -21.80
C TYR A 233 1.13 5.66 -22.11
N ARG A 234 0.12 6.36 -22.58
CA ARG A 234 -1.05 5.78 -23.26
C ARG A 234 -1.50 6.72 -24.38
N ASP A 235 -2.02 6.15 -25.44
CA ASP A 235 -2.71 6.89 -26.48
C ASP A 235 -4.14 7.16 -26.00
N ILE A 236 -4.43 8.42 -25.66
CA ILE A 236 -5.74 8.84 -25.13
C ILE A 236 -6.84 8.86 -26.21
N GLU A 237 -6.47 8.80 -27.50
CA GLU A 237 -7.40 8.71 -28.62
C GLU A 237 -7.90 7.26 -28.82
N GLN A 238 -7.24 6.29 -28.21
CA GLN A 238 -7.62 4.89 -28.28
C GLN A 238 -8.40 4.47 -27.03
N SER A 239 -9.60 3.96 -27.25
CA SER A 239 -10.40 3.32 -26.20
C SER A 239 -9.65 2.17 -25.56
N GLN A 240 -9.83 1.98 -24.25
CA GLN A 240 -9.20 0.93 -23.43
C GLN A 240 -7.67 0.99 -23.37
N SER A 241 -7.06 2.12 -23.74
CA SER A 241 -5.60 2.29 -23.65
C SER A 241 -5.05 2.18 -22.23
N ALA A 242 -5.87 2.44 -21.20
CA ALA A 242 -5.51 2.21 -19.80
C ALA A 242 -5.28 0.73 -19.47
N ILE A 243 -6.06 -0.18 -20.06
CA ILE A 243 -5.87 -1.64 -19.90
C ILE A 243 -4.59 -2.09 -20.59
N VAL A 244 -4.29 -1.56 -21.78
CA VAL A 244 -3.02 -1.83 -22.47
C VAL A 244 -1.85 -1.38 -21.61
N ARG A 245 -1.92 -0.18 -21.01
CA ARG A 245 -0.91 0.33 -20.08
C ARG A 245 -0.78 -0.57 -18.84
N LEU A 246 -1.89 -1.00 -18.23
CA LEU A 246 -1.86 -1.92 -17.08
C LEU A 246 -1.10 -3.21 -17.42
N ASN A 247 -1.32 -3.77 -18.59
CA ASN A 247 -0.60 -4.97 -19.04
C ASN A 247 0.92 -4.71 -19.17
N ARG A 248 1.34 -3.54 -19.69
CA ARG A 248 2.75 -3.15 -19.70
C ARG A 248 3.32 -2.96 -18.29
N GLN A 249 2.57 -2.35 -17.38
CA GLN A 249 2.97 -2.23 -15.97
C GLN A 249 3.18 -3.58 -15.31
N LYS A 250 2.33 -4.58 -15.60
CA LYS A 250 2.52 -5.96 -15.13
C LYS A 250 3.80 -6.59 -15.69
N VAL A 251 4.08 -6.41 -16.99
CA VAL A 251 5.34 -6.88 -17.61
C VAL A 251 6.56 -6.22 -16.96
N PHE A 252 6.49 -4.92 -16.72
CA PHE A 252 7.52 -4.17 -15.99
C PHE A 252 7.73 -4.73 -14.57
N LEU A 253 6.67 -4.90 -13.78
CA LEU A 253 6.77 -5.40 -12.40
C LEU A 253 7.40 -6.80 -12.34
N ASN A 254 6.99 -7.71 -13.22
CA ASN A 254 7.58 -9.08 -13.28
C ASN A 254 9.07 -9.05 -13.67
N ALA A 255 9.46 -8.17 -14.60
CA ALA A 255 10.85 -8.00 -14.98
C ALA A 255 11.67 -7.35 -13.85
N TYR A 256 11.11 -6.33 -13.19
CA TYR A 256 11.72 -5.69 -12.04
C TYR A 256 11.94 -6.66 -10.88
N GLU A 257 10.94 -7.47 -10.53
CA GLU A 257 11.04 -8.53 -9.52
C GLU A 257 12.24 -9.44 -9.80
N THR A 258 12.36 -9.92 -11.04
CA THR A 258 13.48 -10.78 -11.45
C THR A 258 14.84 -10.10 -11.22
N CYS A 259 14.95 -8.81 -11.53
CA CYS A 259 16.17 -8.03 -11.32
C CYS A 259 16.42 -7.76 -9.84
N ALA A 260 15.37 -7.44 -9.07
CA ALA A 260 15.46 -7.19 -7.64
C ALA A 260 15.93 -8.42 -6.86
N ILE A 261 15.37 -9.61 -7.16
CA ILE A 261 15.80 -10.89 -6.61
C ILE A 261 17.29 -11.12 -6.88
N LYS A 262 17.73 -10.92 -8.13
CA LYS A 262 19.14 -11.10 -8.52
C LYS A 262 20.06 -10.10 -7.78
N THR A 263 19.60 -8.87 -7.56
CA THR A 263 20.36 -7.83 -6.87
C THR A 263 20.43 -8.13 -5.37
N PHE A 264 19.31 -8.50 -4.75
CA PHE A 264 19.22 -8.92 -3.36
C PHE A 264 20.15 -10.09 -3.02
N ASN A 265 20.16 -11.13 -3.88
CA ASN A 265 21.05 -12.28 -3.70
C ASN A 265 22.55 -11.93 -3.73
N LYS A 266 22.91 -10.79 -4.34
CA LYS A 266 24.28 -10.28 -4.35
C LYS A 266 24.57 -9.32 -3.22
N ASN A 267 23.58 -8.53 -2.81
CA ASN A 267 23.65 -7.53 -1.75
C ASN A 267 22.33 -7.54 -0.95
N PRO A 268 22.27 -8.25 0.18
CA PRO A 268 21.07 -8.27 1.04
C PRO A 268 20.65 -6.89 1.58
N GLY A 269 21.59 -5.92 1.66
CA GLY A 269 21.28 -4.54 2.06
C GLY A 269 20.50 -3.73 1.02
N PHE A 270 20.38 -4.24 -0.23
CA PHE A 270 19.75 -3.59 -1.36
C PHE A 270 18.34 -3.03 -1.05
N ILE A 271 17.51 -3.80 -0.34
CA ILE A 271 16.12 -3.41 -0.04
C ILE A 271 16.07 -2.23 0.92
N SER A 272 16.94 -2.24 1.95
CA SER A 272 17.05 -1.13 2.91
C SER A 272 17.56 0.15 2.24
N ASP A 273 18.55 0.03 1.38
CA ASP A 273 19.11 1.15 0.61
C ASP A 273 18.02 1.73 -0.32
N LEU A 274 17.30 0.87 -1.04
CA LEU A 274 16.20 1.28 -1.92
C LEU A 274 15.08 1.99 -1.14
N TYR A 275 14.70 1.49 0.05
CA TYR A 275 13.71 2.15 0.90
C TYR A 275 14.14 3.58 1.27
N ILE A 276 15.41 3.76 1.66
CA ILE A 276 15.97 5.07 2.01
C ILE A 276 15.95 6.00 0.80
N ASP A 277 16.39 5.53 -0.36
CA ASP A 277 16.42 6.33 -1.60
C ASP A 277 15.03 6.78 -2.05
N LEU A 278 14.01 5.92 -1.85
CA LEU A 278 12.63 6.21 -2.24
C LEU A 278 11.88 7.12 -1.26
N GLN A 279 12.34 7.33 -0.01
CA GLN A 279 11.59 8.08 1.02
C GLN A 279 11.12 9.47 0.56
N SER A 280 11.92 10.16 -0.25
CA SER A 280 11.55 11.49 -0.76
C SER A 280 10.48 11.46 -1.85
N TYR A 281 10.25 10.30 -2.45
CA TYR A 281 9.38 10.09 -3.60
C TYR A 281 8.15 9.25 -3.28
N MET A 282 8.01 8.80 -2.04
CA MET A 282 6.88 7.98 -1.62
C MET A 282 6.16 8.53 -0.38
N VAL A 283 4.88 8.22 -0.28
CA VAL A 283 4.05 8.38 0.92
C VAL A 283 3.66 7.00 1.40
N THR A 284 4.06 6.64 2.61
CA THR A 284 3.78 5.31 3.17
C THR A 284 3.53 5.39 4.67
N ASN A 285 2.68 4.51 5.19
CA ASN A 285 2.51 4.25 6.62
C ASN A 285 3.20 2.95 7.06
N MET A 286 3.90 2.27 6.14
CA MET A 286 4.72 1.10 6.47
C MET A 286 6.07 1.55 7.04
N GLY A 287 6.47 0.94 8.15
CA GLY A 287 7.84 1.11 8.67
C GLY A 287 8.87 0.43 7.77
N SER A 288 10.14 0.89 7.84
CA SER A 288 11.24 0.30 7.09
C SER A 288 11.35 -1.21 7.30
N ASP A 289 11.25 -1.65 8.54
CA ASP A 289 11.39 -3.07 8.89
C ASP A 289 10.28 -3.94 8.26
N GLN A 290 9.05 -3.42 8.23
CA GLN A 290 7.92 -4.09 7.58
C GLN A 290 8.11 -4.14 6.06
N PHE A 291 8.53 -3.03 5.45
CA PHE A 291 8.80 -2.97 4.03
C PHE A 291 9.91 -3.95 3.64
N VAL A 292 11.02 -3.95 4.38
CA VAL A 292 12.16 -4.84 4.16
C VAL A 292 11.71 -6.30 4.26
N LYS A 293 10.96 -6.67 5.29
CA LYS A 293 10.47 -8.04 5.50
C LYS A 293 9.62 -8.55 4.35
N ILE A 294 8.65 -7.73 3.87
CA ILE A 294 7.80 -8.08 2.72
C ILE A 294 8.65 -8.27 1.45
N MET A 295 9.61 -7.37 1.22
CA MET A 295 10.46 -7.42 0.04
C MET A 295 11.48 -8.56 0.10
N GLU A 296 11.96 -8.95 1.29
CA GLU A 296 12.79 -10.14 1.49
C GLU A 296 12.01 -11.42 1.14
N ASP A 297 10.78 -11.55 1.62
CA ASP A 297 9.93 -12.69 1.29
C ASP A 297 9.61 -12.71 -0.23
N ALA A 298 9.31 -11.55 -0.84
CA ALA A 298 9.15 -11.41 -2.27
C ALA A 298 10.42 -11.84 -3.04
N SER A 299 11.59 -11.45 -2.55
CA SER A 299 12.87 -11.79 -3.18
C SER A 299 13.28 -13.26 -3.00
N SER A 300 12.75 -13.93 -1.98
CA SER A 300 13.06 -15.33 -1.69
C SER A 300 12.12 -16.30 -2.40
N SER A 301 10.83 -15.99 -2.44
CA SER A 301 9.76 -16.89 -2.92
C SER A 301 9.10 -16.39 -4.21
N GLY A 302 9.32 -15.13 -4.58
CA GLY A 302 8.65 -14.48 -5.70
C GLY A 302 7.18 -14.17 -5.41
N VAL A 303 6.54 -13.50 -6.37
CA VAL A 303 5.08 -13.33 -6.39
C VAL A 303 4.46 -14.60 -6.95
N LYS A 304 3.81 -15.37 -6.08
CA LYS A 304 3.22 -16.68 -6.43
C LYS A 304 2.09 -16.55 -7.46
N ASN A 305 1.25 -15.53 -7.30
CA ASN A 305 0.12 -15.25 -8.19
C ASN A 305 0.07 -13.77 -8.55
N SER A 306 -0.19 -13.48 -9.83
CA SER A 306 -0.45 -12.13 -10.34
C SER A 306 -1.82 -12.12 -11.00
N LEU A 307 -2.79 -11.56 -10.31
CA LEU A 307 -4.19 -11.51 -10.70
C LEU A 307 -4.57 -10.10 -11.18
N THR A 308 -5.66 -10.00 -11.91
CA THR A 308 -6.36 -8.73 -12.17
C THR A 308 -7.80 -8.94 -11.75
N ILE A 309 -8.42 -7.96 -11.11
CA ILE A 309 -9.84 -8.06 -10.77
C ILE A 309 -10.65 -8.34 -12.04
N PRO A 310 -11.60 -9.28 -12.00
CA PRO A 310 -12.40 -9.64 -13.17
C PRO A 310 -13.37 -8.53 -13.54
N GLY A 311 -13.55 -8.31 -14.83
CA GLY A 311 -14.45 -7.29 -15.37
C GLY A 311 -14.15 -7.01 -16.83
N GLU A 312 -14.78 -5.99 -17.37
CA GLU A 312 -14.61 -5.56 -18.74
C GLU A 312 -14.52 -4.04 -18.86
N GLY A 313 -13.73 -3.59 -19.82
CA GLY A 313 -13.64 -2.19 -20.18
C GLY A 313 -14.72 -1.82 -21.18
N THR A 314 -15.34 -0.65 -21.00
CA THR A 314 -16.35 -0.09 -21.88
C THR A 314 -16.07 1.39 -22.18
N GLU A 315 -16.59 1.90 -23.29
CA GLU A 315 -16.59 3.34 -23.53
C GLU A 315 -17.68 3.99 -22.69
N GLY A 316 -17.28 4.87 -21.78
CA GLY A 316 -18.20 5.71 -21.01
C GLY A 316 -18.58 6.98 -21.76
N LYS A 317 -19.39 7.84 -21.13
CA LYS A 317 -19.84 9.11 -21.75
C LYS A 317 -18.71 10.13 -21.99
N ALA A 318 -17.69 10.13 -21.15
CA ALA A 318 -16.59 11.09 -21.19
C ALA A 318 -15.22 10.41 -21.20
N PHE A 319 -15.11 9.28 -20.52
CA PHE A 319 -13.89 8.51 -20.36
C PHE A 319 -14.21 7.02 -20.43
N ASP A 320 -13.19 6.19 -20.69
CA ASP A 320 -13.32 4.75 -20.57
C ASP A 320 -13.68 4.35 -19.13
N GLU A 321 -14.50 3.35 -18.97
CA GLU A 321 -14.93 2.79 -17.69
C GLU A 321 -14.53 1.30 -17.63
N TYR A 322 -14.22 0.80 -16.44
CA TYR A 322 -14.02 -0.61 -16.17
C TYR A 322 -15.08 -1.10 -15.20
N HIS A 323 -15.93 -2.00 -15.65
CA HIS A 323 -17.04 -2.56 -14.87
C HIS A 323 -16.65 -3.94 -14.36
N VAL A 324 -16.67 -4.11 -13.05
CA VAL A 324 -16.31 -5.35 -12.38
C VAL A 324 -17.41 -6.39 -12.58
N ASP A 325 -17.00 -7.65 -12.78
CA ASP A 325 -17.86 -8.81 -12.68
C ASP A 325 -17.94 -9.22 -11.20
N ASP A 326 -19.00 -8.78 -10.51
CA ASP A 326 -19.13 -8.93 -9.06
C ASP A 326 -19.09 -10.39 -8.60
N GLU A 327 -19.69 -11.32 -9.37
CA GLU A 327 -19.70 -12.74 -9.02
C GLU A 327 -18.28 -13.31 -9.07
N LYS A 328 -17.57 -13.07 -10.16
CA LYS A 328 -16.18 -13.54 -10.30
C LYS A 328 -15.22 -12.83 -9.34
N LEU A 329 -15.47 -11.53 -9.05
CA LEU A 329 -14.69 -10.82 -8.05
C LEU A 329 -14.87 -11.46 -6.67
N TYR A 330 -16.11 -11.78 -6.29
CA TYR A 330 -16.39 -12.43 -5.02
C TYR A 330 -15.71 -13.80 -4.92
N GLU A 331 -15.77 -14.61 -5.99
CA GLU A 331 -15.05 -15.90 -6.08
C GLU A 331 -13.53 -15.73 -5.94
N MET A 332 -12.95 -14.73 -6.63
CA MET A 332 -11.53 -14.41 -6.51
C MET A 332 -11.16 -14.00 -5.06
N ILE A 333 -12.02 -13.22 -4.40
CA ILE A 333 -11.81 -12.81 -3.01
C ILE A 333 -11.82 -14.02 -2.08
N LEU A 334 -12.78 -14.92 -2.23
CA LEU A 334 -12.80 -16.17 -1.44
C LEU A 334 -11.54 -17.00 -1.67
N GLN A 335 -11.10 -17.12 -2.93
CA GLN A 335 -9.90 -17.90 -3.27
C GLN A 335 -8.61 -17.30 -2.71
N VAL A 336 -8.50 -15.97 -2.64
CA VAL A 336 -7.25 -15.29 -2.24
C VAL A 336 -7.19 -15.08 -0.73
N PHE A 337 -8.30 -14.68 -0.12
CA PHE A 337 -8.29 -14.17 1.26
C PHE A 337 -8.94 -15.11 2.28
N TYR A 338 -9.56 -16.18 1.84
CA TYR A 338 -10.28 -17.09 2.72
C TYR A 338 -9.80 -18.53 2.54
N GLU A 339 -9.98 -19.32 3.58
CA GLU A 339 -9.76 -20.76 3.59
C GLU A 339 -11.12 -21.47 3.67
N GLU A 340 -11.30 -22.51 2.85
CA GLU A 340 -12.48 -23.38 2.94
C GLU A 340 -12.38 -24.21 4.23
N THR A 341 -13.44 -24.17 5.04
CA THR A 341 -13.55 -24.93 6.32
C THR A 341 -14.61 -25.99 6.20
N GLU A 342 -14.45 -27.10 6.91
CA GLU A 342 -15.42 -28.22 6.95
C GLU A 342 -16.70 -27.87 7.75
#